data_69ce80a3ab88efed048bc050d755087e
#
_entry.id   69ce80a3ab88efed048bc050d755087e
#
_cell.length_a   1.000
_cell.length_b   1.000
_cell.length_c   1.000
_cell.angle_alpha   90.00
_cell.angle_beta   90.00
_cell.angle_gamma   90.00
#
_symmetry.space_group_name_H-M   'P 1'
#
loop_
_entity.id
_entity.type
_entity.pdbx_description
1 polymer ?
#
loop_
_entity_poly.entity_id
_entity_poly.type
_entity_poly.pdbx_seq_one_letter_code
_entity_poly.pdbx_strand_id
1 'polypeptide(L)'
;LWSRGPLRRITRDHSVVQLLIESGEITEREARSHPKRNYITRALGVERTVEVEYMEQPFPSGRLLLCTDGLYNYAPPEEHMELITTCASEQDIFLLIDEANKAGGPDNITAVVVAK
;
A
#
# COMPACT_ATOMS: atom_id res chain seq x y z
N LEU A 1 -9.08 -1.33 -3.46
CA LEU A 1 -10.29 -1.31 -4.30
C LEU A 1 -11.34 -0.44 -3.63
N TRP A 2 -11.73 0.63 -4.27
CA TRP A 2 -12.77 1.53 -3.80
C TRP A 2 -14.05 1.28 -4.58
N SER A 3 -15.02 0.75 -3.91
CA SER A 3 -16.43 1.01 -4.18
C SER A 3 -16.87 2.15 -3.25
N ARG A 4 -18.05 2.70 -3.42
CA ARG A 4 -18.68 3.64 -2.44
C ARG A 4 -18.86 2.94 -1.08
N GLY A 5 -17.76 2.68 -0.39
CA GLY A 5 -17.70 1.89 0.83
C GLY A 5 -16.35 2.05 1.52
N PRO A 6 -16.10 1.37 2.62
CA PRO A 6 -14.85 1.45 3.33
C PRO A 6 -13.69 0.96 2.47
N LEU A 7 -12.50 1.50 2.71
CA LEU A 7 -11.26 1.06 2.11
C LEU A 7 -11.06 -0.45 2.34
N ARG A 8 -10.75 -1.16 1.27
CA ARG A 8 -10.44 -2.58 1.34
C ARG A 8 -9.07 -2.85 0.76
N ARG A 9 -8.19 -3.40 1.57
CA ARG A 9 -6.91 -3.93 1.10
C ARG A 9 -7.14 -5.22 0.32
N ILE A 10 -6.55 -5.32 -0.87
CA ILE A 10 -6.71 -6.49 -1.73
C ILE A 10 -5.49 -7.40 -1.64
N THR A 11 -4.28 -6.81 -1.71
CA THR A 11 -3.04 -7.58 -1.69
C THR A 11 -2.55 -7.81 -0.27
N ARG A 12 -1.86 -8.92 -0.09
CA ARG A 12 -1.13 -9.29 1.11
C ARG A 12 0.35 -9.09 0.86
N ASP A 13 1.03 -8.36 1.73
CA ASP A 13 2.46 -8.14 1.59
C ASP A 13 3.25 -9.40 1.94
N HIS A 14 4.28 -9.68 1.17
CA HIS A 14 5.26 -10.72 1.47
C HIS A 14 6.38 -10.11 2.33
N SER A 15 6.09 -9.90 3.61
CA SER A 15 6.98 -9.24 4.57
C SER A 15 6.96 -9.90 5.93
N VAL A 16 8.03 -9.68 6.71
CA VAL A 16 8.12 -10.19 8.08
C VAL A 16 7.03 -9.59 8.96
N VAL A 17 6.77 -8.29 8.86
CA VAL A 17 5.73 -7.63 9.67
C VAL A 17 4.32 -8.13 9.35
N GLN A 18 4.05 -8.50 8.10
CA GLN A 18 2.76 -9.09 7.72
C GLN A 18 2.55 -10.44 8.41
N LEU A 19 3.57 -11.27 8.50
CA LEU A 19 3.52 -12.54 9.23
C LEU A 19 3.26 -12.31 10.73
N LEU A 20 3.88 -11.30 11.33
CA LEU A 20 3.67 -10.94 12.73
C LEU A 20 2.25 -10.42 13.00
N ILE A 21 1.67 -9.65 12.07
CA ILE A 21 0.28 -9.22 12.16
C ILE A 21 -0.66 -10.42 12.12
N GLU A 22 -0.46 -11.33 11.19
CA GLU A 22 -1.31 -12.52 11.00
C GLU A 22 -1.23 -13.49 12.19
N SER A 23 -0.08 -13.58 12.83
CA SER A 23 0.09 -14.38 14.06
C SER A 23 -0.47 -13.69 15.31
N GLY A 24 -0.90 -12.44 15.23
CA GLY A 24 -1.42 -11.66 16.34
C GLY A 24 -0.35 -11.08 17.28
N GLU A 25 0.94 -11.16 16.91
CA GLU A 25 2.04 -10.64 17.73
C GLU A 25 2.11 -9.13 17.74
N ILE A 26 1.75 -8.48 16.62
CA ILE A 26 1.70 -7.01 16.45
C ILE A 26 0.43 -6.58 15.72
N THR A 27 0.05 -5.32 15.90
CA THR A 27 -1.01 -4.67 15.14
C THR A 27 -0.46 -4.05 13.85
N GLU A 28 -1.34 -3.69 12.92
CA GLU A 28 -0.95 -2.94 11.69
C GLU A 28 -0.30 -1.60 12.03
N ARG A 29 -0.74 -0.94 13.08
CA ARG A 29 -0.14 0.31 13.55
C ARG A 29 1.29 0.11 14.04
N GLU A 30 1.53 -0.93 14.82
CA GLU A 30 2.87 -1.27 15.34
C GLU A 30 3.81 -1.70 14.22
N ALA A 31 3.30 -2.35 13.18
CA ALA A 31 4.08 -2.77 12.02
C ALA A 31 4.76 -1.59 11.30
N ARG A 32 4.12 -0.43 11.25
CA ARG A 32 4.65 0.77 10.58
C ARG A 32 5.94 1.30 11.21
N SER A 33 6.14 1.09 12.49
CA SER A 33 7.33 1.48 13.24
C SER A 33 8.23 0.31 13.63
N HIS A 34 7.90 -0.89 13.21
CA HIS A 34 8.65 -2.09 13.57
C HIS A 34 10.07 -2.07 13.00
N PRO A 35 11.10 -2.52 13.73
CA PRO A 35 12.48 -2.57 13.24
C PRO A 35 12.67 -3.38 11.96
N LYS A 36 11.83 -4.40 11.75
CA LYS A 36 11.85 -5.29 10.56
C LYS A 36 10.82 -4.92 9.50
N ARG A 37 10.24 -3.71 9.53
CA ARG A 37 9.20 -3.29 8.58
C ARG A 37 9.63 -3.32 7.12
N ASN A 38 10.94 -3.23 6.84
CA ASN A 38 11.49 -3.25 5.48
C ASN A 38 11.96 -4.66 5.05
N TYR A 39 11.76 -5.69 5.88
CA TYR A 39 12.19 -7.05 5.55
C TYR A 39 11.11 -7.75 4.74
N ILE A 40 11.43 -8.02 3.47
CA ILE A 40 10.58 -8.78 2.56
C ILE A 40 10.93 -10.27 2.60
N THR A 41 9.92 -11.12 2.40
CA THR A 41 10.08 -12.58 2.41
C THR A 41 10.19 -13.19 1.02
N ARG A 42 9.90 -12.42 -0.04
CA ARG A 42 10.03 -12.83 -1.43
C ARG A 42 10.66 -11.72 -2.26
N ALA A 43 11.71 -12.02 -3.01
CA ALA A 43 12.37 -11.09 -3.91
C ALA A 43 13.03 -11.81 -5.06
N LEU A 44 13.08 -11.16 -6.23
CA LEU A 44 13.82 -11.66 -7.37
C LEU A 44 15.34 -11.62 -7.10
N GLY A 45 16.04 -12.68 -7.46
CA GLY A 45 17.49 -12.74 -7.38
C GLY A 45 18.07 -13.11 -6.01
N VAL A 46 17.26 -13.29 -4.97
CA VAL A 46 17.72 -13.76 -3.65
C VAL A 46 17.89 -15.28 -3.66
N GLU A 47 16.94 -15.99 -4.25
CA GLU A 47 16.98 -17.44 -4.42
C GLU A 47 16.89 -17.81 -5.90
N ARG A 48 17.14 -19.09 -6.21
CA ARG A 48 17.05 -19.59 -7.60
C ARG A 48 15.66 -19.44 -8.19
N THR A 49 14.64 -19.59 -7.36
CA THR A 49 13.23 -19.49 -7.74
C THR A 49 12.49 -18.60 -6.73
N VAL A 50 11.48 -17.90 -7.21
CA VAL A 50 10.57 -17.14 -6.36
C VAL A 50 9.15 -17.66 -6.59
N GLU A 51 8.40 -17.85 -5.52
CA GLU A 51 6.99 -18.19 -5.61
C GLU A 51 6.18 -16.93 -5.95
N VAL A 52 5.52 -16.96 -7.11
CA VAL A 52 4.67 -15.87 -7.58
C VAL A 52 3.25 -16.06 -7.03
N GLU A 53 2.72 -15.02 -6.40
CA GLU A 53 1.32 -14.94 -6.05
C GLU A 53 0.54 -14.34 -7.22
N TYR A 54 -0.49 -15.02 -7.66
CA TYR A 54 -1.38 -14.57 -8.71
C TYR A 54 -2.79 -14.41 -8.16
N MET A 55 -3.43 -13.29 -8.48
CA MET A 55 -4.83 -13.07 -8.13
C MET A 55 -5.57 -12.34 -9.24
N GLU A 56 -6.84 -12.60 -9.34
CA GLU A 56 -7.78 -11.84 -10.15
C GLU A 56 -8.83 -11.21 -9.24
N GLN A 57 -9.11 -9.94 -9.46
CA GLN A 57 -10.11 -9.22 -8.71
C GLN A 57 -11.04 -8.48 -9.67
N PRO A 58 -12.34 -8.78 -9.68
CA PRO A 58 -13.30 -7.99 -10.44
C PRO A 58 -13.28 -6.52 -10.02
N PHE A 59 -13.26 -5.63 -10.99
CA PHE A 59 -13.28 -4.19 -10.78
C PHE A 59 -14.42 -3.54 -11.56
N PRO A 60 -15.68 -3.68 -11.09
CA PRO A 60 -16.86 -3.16 -11.81
C PRO A 60 -16.96 -1.64 -11.75
N SER A 61 -16.57 -1.01 -10.65
CA SER A 61 -16.63 0.43 -10.44
C SER A 61 -15.82 0.86 -9.23
N GLY A 62 -15.57 2.16 -9.12
CA GLY A 62 -14.87 2.76 -7.99
C GLY A 62 -13.45 3.19 -8.31
N ARG A 63 -12.57 3.16 -7.33
CA ARG A 63 -11.15 3.48 -7.50
C ARG A 63 -10.27 2.38 -6.92
N LEU A 64 -9.19 2.10 -7.63
CA LEU A 64 -8.14 1.18 -7.21
C LEU A 64 -6.86 1.99 -7.05
N LEU A 65 -6.28 1.96 -5.86
CA LEU A 65 -4.96 2.52 -5.59
C LEU A 65 -3.91 1.40 -5.61
N LEU A 66 -2.88 1.57 -6.43
CA LEU A 66 -1.66 0.78 -6.40
C LEU A 66 -0.53 1.71 -5.98
N CYS A 67 0.24 1.31 -4.98
CA CYS A 67 1.34 2.15 -4.50
C CYS A 67 2.47 1.31 -3.91
N THR A 68 3.64 1.94 -3.82
CA THR A 68 4.79 1.40 -3.10
C THR A 68 4.67 1.69 -1.60
N ASP A 69 5.48 1.01 -0.80
CA ASP A 69 5.53 1.20 0.66
C ASP A 69 5.99 2.60 1.08
N GLY A 70 6.72 3.30 0.23
CA GLY A 70 7.06 4.71 0.43
C GLY A 70 5.85 5.63 0.53
N LEU A 71 4.72 5.28 -0.12
CA LEU A 71 3.46 5.97 0.10
C LEU A 71 2.74 5.41 1.35
N TYR A 72 2.51 4.12 1.37
CA TYR A 72 1.69 3.46 2.38
C TYR A 72 2.18 3.69 3.81
N ASN A 73 3.48 3.66 4.05
CA ASN A 73 4.06 3.83 5.38
C ASN A 73 4.02 5.27 5.90
N TYR A 74 3.98 6.27 5.01
CA TYR A 74 4.10 7.69 5.37
C TYR A 74 2.82 8.50 5.11
N ALA A 75 2.00 8.06 4.19
CA ALA A 75 0.66 8.60 3.94
C ALA A 75 -0.35 7.43 3.85
N PRO A 76 -0.71 6.83 5.00
CA PRO A 76 -1.61 5.68 4.99
C PRO A 76 -2.91 5.99 4.27
N PRO A 77 -3.37 5.15 3.34
CA PRO A 77 -4.59 5.39 2.58
C PRO A 77 -5.83 5.60 3.45
N GLU A 78 -5.88 4.96 4.61
CA GLU A 78 -6.98 5.09 5.58
C GLU A 78 -7.14 6.52 6.12
N GLU A 79 -6.04 7.26 6.21
CA GLU A 79 -6.01 8.63 6.70
C GLU A 79 -6.20 9.67 5.58
N HIS A 80 -6.10 9.24 4.31
CA HIS A 80 -6.14 10.10 3.13
C HIS A 80 -7.26 9.71 2.15
N MET A 81 -8.33 9.15 2.67
CA MET A 81 -9.47 8.63 1.90
C MET A 81 -10.07 9.65 0.95
N GLU A 82 -10.19 10.90 1.40
CA GLU A 82 -10.78 11.98 0.60
C GLU A 82 -9.96 12.23 -0.67
N LEU A 83 -8.64 12.35 -0.55
CA LEU A 83 -7.75 12.56 -1.70
C LEU A 83 -7.84 11.42 -2.72
N ILE A 84 -8.00 10.19 -2.25
CA ILE A 84 -8.12 9.02 -3.12
C ILE A 84 -9.48 8.97 -3.81
N THR A 85 -10.56 9.21 -3.06
CA THR A 85 -11.93 9.11 -3.58
C THR A 85 -12.27 10.22 -4.57
N THR A 86 -11.68 11.40 -4.40
CA THR A 86 -11.87 12.55 -5.28
C THR A 86 -10.82 12.65 -6.39
N CYS A 87 -9.80 11.79 -6.36
CA CYS A 87 -8.72 11.79 -7.35
C CYS A 87 -9.28 11.67 -8.78
N ALA A 88 -9.05 12.68 -9.59
CA ALA A 88 -9.50 12.76 -10.97
C ALA A 88 -8.37 13.15 -11.95
N SER A 89 -7.21 13.56 -11.45
CA SER A 89 -6.09 14.04 -12.23
C SER A 89 -4.75 13.63 -11.64
N GLU A 90 -3.70 13.76 -12.43
CA GLU A 90 -2.33 13.55 -11.98
C GLU A 90 -1.95 14.49 -10.81
N GLN A 91 -2.43 15.73 -10.82
CA GLN A 91 -2.20 16.69 -9.76
C GLN A 91 -2.77 16.22 -8.42
N ASP A 92 -3.90 15.53 -8.45
CA ASP A 92 -4.51 14.98 -7.23
C ASP A 92 -3.64 13.85 -6.64
N ILE A 93 -2.99 13.05 -7.49
CA ILE A 93 -2.03 12.02 -7.05
C ILE A 93 -0.81 12.68 -6.39
N PHE A 94 -0.32 13.79 -6.93
CA PHE A 94 0.80 14.54 -6.32
C PHE A 94 0.46 15.06 -4.93
N LEU A 95 -0.78 15.43 -4.65
CA LEU A 95 -1.19 15.80 -3.29
C LEU A 95 -0.99 14.65 -2.29
N LEU A 96 -1.29 13.42 -2.71
CA LEU A 96 -1.06 12.24 -1.88
C LEU A 96 0.44 11.95 -1.67
N ILE A 97 1.25 12.13 -2.70
CA ILE A 97 2.71 12.02 -2.62
C ILE A 97 3.28 13.10 -1.70
N ASP A 98 2.77 14.33 -1.77
CA ASP A 98 3.18 15.43 -0.90
C ASP A 98 2.90 15.13 0.58
N GLU A 99 1.79 14.47 0.90
CA GLU A 99 1.51 14.04 2.28
C GLU A 99 2.56 13.06 2.79
N ALA A 100 3.00 12.12 1.97
CA ALA A 100 4.07 11.20 2.34
C ALA A 100 5.42 11.93 2.52
N ASN A 101 5.73 12.91 1.67
CA ASN A 101 6.94 13.72 1.78
C ASN A 101 6.93 14.61 3.03
N LYS A 102 5.79 15.17 3.40
CA LYS A 102 5.63 15.94 4.65
C LYS A 102 5.87 15.07 5.89
N ALA A 103 5.56 13.79 5.84
CA ALA A 103 5.83 12.83 6.90
C ALA A 103 7.29 12.33 6.94
N GLY A 104 8.17 12.92 6.11
CA GLY A 104 9.60 12.62 6.07
C GLY A 104 10.11 12.10 4.72
N GLY A 105 9.30 11.42 3.94
CA GLY A 105 9.61 10.95 2.58
C GLY A 105 10.96 10.24 2.41
N PRO A 106 11.37 9.30 3.27
CA PRO A 106 12.72 8.73 3.25
C PRO A 106 12.90 7.65 2.17
N ASP A 107 11.87 7.36 1.39
CA ASP A 107 11.86 6.29 0.40
C ASP A 107 11.31 6.78 -0.95
N ASN A 108 11.47 5.95 -1.97
CA ASN A 108 10.85 6.16 -3.28
C ASN A 108 9.33 5.99 -3.17
N ILE A 109 8.60 6.87 -3.84
CA ILE A 109 7.14 6.87 -3.81
C ILE A 109 6.61 6.74 -5.23
N THR A 110 5.80 5.73 -5.46
CA THR A 110 5.05 5.56 -6.70
C THR A 110 3.60 5.26 -6.38
N ALA A 111 2.69 5.91 -7.07
CA ALA A 111 1.26 5.70 -6.91
C ALA A 111 0.54 5.73 -8.26
N VAL A 112 -0.42 4.84 -8.43
CA VAL A 112 -1.33 4.78 -9.57
C VAL A 112 -2.75 4.67 -9.04
N VAL A 113 -3.64 5.52 -9.54
CA VAL A 113 -5.07 5.42 -9.27
C VAL A 113 -5.80 5.04 -10.54
N VAL A 114 -6.52 3.94 -10.50
CA VAL A 114 -7.43 3.53 -11.58
C VAL A 114 -8.85 3.85 -11.16
N ALA A 115 -9.56 4.61 -11.97
CA ALA A 115 -10.95 4.96 -11.74
C ALA A 115 -11.85 4.33 -12.81
N LYS A 116 -13.04 3.84 -12.40
CA LYS A 116 -14.03 3.26 -13.30
C LYS A 116 -15.45 3.61 -12.85
#